data_78df37d4e37d53f888a2a04fa3acd03e
#
_entry.id   78df37d4e37d53f888a2a04fa3acd03e
#
_cell.length_a   1.000
_cell.length_b   1.000
_cell.length_c   1.000
_cell.angle_alpha   90.00
_cell.angle_beta   90.00
_cell.angle_gamma   90.00
#
_symmetry.space_group_name_H-M   'P 1'
#
loop_
_entity.id
_entity.type
_entity.pdbx_description
1 polymer ?
#
loop_
_entity_poly.entity_id
_entity_poly.type
_entity_poly.pdbx_seq_one_letter_code
_entity_poly.pdbx_strand_id
1 'polypeptide(L)'
;MMRLLITTTVPETLETILKNQPRYLAGHFQVELATSPSESFSKVGHNEGLVVHRVPMMRGISVLNDLVSVVRMVRVLCRVRPALVHSYTPKAGLVTMLAAWLCRVPVRVHTFTGLIFPTEQGLRQKLLIWVDRLICACATHIVPEGLGVKKDLESFRITRKPLRVIGYGNIAGVNTAYFSAVAPGVAQSAAELRKRLGLGAEEFLFCFVGRLNKDKGLAELLQAFRALPTTAHLALIGDLDQTAPVDAATLAAIRSHPRVHALGFLGDIRSALGAADLLVLPSYREGFPNVLLEAGAMALPVIATDINGCNEVVEPGFNGWLVPPRDSPALEEAMRLAMQMPAPVRDQMCQHARARIQQRFERQQHWERMGAFYQGLLDSIKRIGE
;
A
#
# COMPACT_ATOMS: atom_id res chain seq x y z
N MET A 1 -19.33 -8.99 -23.00
CA MET A 1 -18.74 -8.56 -21.73
C MET A 1 -18.90 -7.06 -21.55
N MET A 2 -19.16 -6.57 -20.33
CA MET A 2 -19.23 -5.13 -20.04
C MET A 2 -17.83 -4.51 -19.97
N ARG A 3 -17.72 -3.25 -20.43
CA ARG A 3 -16.44 -2.53 -20.47
C ARG A 3 -16.13 -1.91 -19.12
N LEU A 4 -14.92 -2.16 -18.62
CA LEU A 4 -14.36 -1.63 -17.39
C LEU A 4 -13.10 -0.82 -17.70
N LEU A 5 -13.02 0.41 -17.23
CA LEU A 5 -11.81 1.23 -17.32
C LEU A 5 -11.20 1.39 -15.90
N ILE A 6 -9.97 0.94 -15.70
CA ILE A 6 -9.22 1.13 -14.45
C ILE A 6 -8.21 2.26 -14.66
N THR A 7 -8.16 3.20 -13.70
CA THR A 7 -7.31 4.38 -13.84
C THR A 7 -6.42 4.61 -12.61
N THR A 8 -5.15 4.93 -12.85
CA THR A 8 -4.15 5.28 -11.83
C THR A 8 -3.38 6.52 -12.24
N THR A 9 -2.83 7.26 -11.28
CA THR A 9 -2.01 8.46 -11.58
C THR A 9 -0.73 8.08 -12.31
N VAL A 10 -0.09 7.00 -11.91
CA VAL A 10 1.19 6.53 -12.43
C VAL A 10 1.15 5.04 -12.72
N PRO A 11 1.86 4.54 -13.75
CA PRO A 11 1.83 3.14 -14.13
C PRO A 11 2.47 2.21 -13.09
N GLU A 12 3.35 2.71 -12.23
CA GLU A 12 3.97 1.94 -11.15
C GLU A 12 2.92 1.36 -10.19
N THR A 13 1.77 2.04 -10.00
CA THR A 13 0.66 1.50 -9.21
C THR A 13 0.08 0.22 -9.83
N LEU A 14 -0.02 0.17 -11.16
CA LEU A 14 -0.48 -1.01 -11.90
C LEU A 14 0.60 -2.10 -11.94
N GLU A 15 1.88 -1.73 -12.06
CA GLU A 15 3.00 -2.65 -12.16
C GLU A 15 3.31 -3.35 -10.84
N THR A 16 3.13 -2.66 -9.70
CA THR A 16 3.53 -3.16 -8.39
C THR A 16 2.34 -3.55 -7.52
N ILE A 17 1.43 -2.60 -7.27
CA ILE A 17 0.32 -2.80 -6.32
C ILE A 17 -0.78 -3.64 -6.94
N LEU A 18 -1.32 -3.21 -8.08
CA LEU A 18 -2.44 -3.88 -8.76
C LEU A 18 -1.98 -4.96 -9.76
N LYS A 19 -0.73 -5.38 -9.69
CA LYS A 19 -0.11 -6.36 -10.61
C LYS A 19 -0.97 -7.61 -10.76
N ASN A 20 -1.28 -7.97 -12.02
CA ASN A 20 -2.11 -9.10 -12.45
C ASN A 20 -3.61 -8.99 -12.08
N GLN A 21 -4.04 -8.02 -11.28
CA GLN A 21 -5.47 -7.82 -10.98
C GLN A 21 -6.28 -7.42 -12.22
N PRO A 22 -5.82 -6.44 -13.06
CA PRO A 22 -6.52 -6.12 -14.30
C PRO A 22 -6.64 -7.32 -15.26
N ARG A 23 -5.58 -8.12 -15.39
CA ARG A 23 -5.59 -9.36 -16.20
C ARG A 23 -6.59 -10.39 -15.67
N TYR A 24 -6.64 -10.59 -14.34
CA TYR A 24 -7.63 -11.48 -13.73
C TYR A 24 -9.07 -11.01 -14.03
N LEU A 25 -9.33 -9.72 -13.86
CA LEU A 25 -10.62 -9.11 -14.13
C LEU A 25 -11.00 -9.19 -15.64
N ALA A 26 -10.01 -9.22 -16.54
CA ALA A 26 -10.25 -9.37 -17.98
C ALA A 26 -10.85 -10.74 -18.35
N GLY A 27 -10.76 -11.73 -17.48
CA GLY A 27 -11.51 -12.99 -17.64
C GLY A 27 -13.04 -12.83 -17.48
N HIS A 28 -13.50 -11.74 -16.86
CA HIS A 28 -14.92 -11.49 -16.57
C HIS A 28 -15.46 -10.22 -17.24
N PHE A 29 -14.61 -9.25 -17.55
CA PHE A 29 -14.96 -7.94 -18.12
C PHE A 29 -14.05 -7.61 -19.31
N GLN A 30 -14.48 -6.71 -20.19
CA GLN A 30 -13.59 -6.10 -21.17
C GLN A 30 -12.83 -4.96 -20.48
N VAL A 31 -11.61 -5.25 -20.00
CA VAL A 31 -10.81 -4.32 -19.20
C VAL A 31 -9.87 -3.51 -20.08
N GLU A 32 -9.86 -2.19 -19.88
CA GLU A 32 -8.86 -1.28 -20.40
C GLU A 32 -8.29 -0.44 -19.25
N LEU A 33 -7.08 0.08 -19.44
CA LEU A 33 -6.34 0.84 -18.41
C LEU A 33 -6.11 2.26 -18.87
N ALA A 34 -6.01 3.21 -17.94
CA ALA A 34 -5.55 4.57 -18.24
C ALA A 34 -4.61 5.07 -17.14
N THR A 35 -3.45 5.61 -17.53
CA THR A 35 -2.44 6.10 -16.60
C THR A 35 -1.53 7.14 -17.27
N SER A 36 -0.68 7.82 -16.49
CA SER A 36 0.32 8.75 -17.05
C SER A 36 1.39 8.00 -17.85
N PRO A 37 1.95 8.63 -18.88
CA PRO A 37 3.13 8.11 -19.55
C PRO A 37 4.35 8.19 -18.62
N SER A 38 5.11 7.10 -18.54
CA SER A 38 6.44 7.01 -17.91
C SER A 38 7.21 5.87 -18.56
N GLU A 39 8.42 5.60 -18.12
CA GLU A 39 9.22 4.44 -18.59
C GLU A 39 8.50 3.10 -18.37
N SER A 40 7.74 2.98 -17.30
CA SER A 40 6.96 1.78 -16.97
C SER A 40 5.67 1.61 -17.80
N PHE A 41 5.27 2.63 -18.57
CA PHE A 41 3.98 2.61 -19.29
C PHE A 41 3.84 1.44 -20.25
N SER A 42 4.88 1.19 -21.07
CA SER A 42 4.87 0.09 -22.05
C SER A 42 4.93 -1.29 -21.38
N LYS A 43 5.60 -1.38 -20.24
CA LYS A 43 5.70 -2.61 -19.45
C LYS A 43 4.33 -3.04 -18.90
N VAL A 44 3.51 -2.08 -18.42
CA VAL A 44 2.16 -2.37 -17.91
C VAL A 44 1.30 -3.03 -18.98
N GLY A 45 1.24 -2.44 -20.19
CA GLY A 45 0.45 -3.00 -21.30
C GLY A 45 0.90 -4.41 -21.68
N HIS A 46 2.21 -4.63 -21.76
CA HIS A 46 2.79 -5.95 -22.06
C HIS A 46 2.51 -6.96 -20.94
N ASN A 47 2.77 -6.58 -19.69
CA ASN A 47 2.62 -7.47 -18.54
C ASN A 47 1.17 -7.85 -18.27
N GLU A 48 0.23 -6.91 -18.41
CA GLU A 48 -1.20 -7.18 -18.21
C GLU A 48 -1.87 -7.76 -19.45
N GLY A 49 -1.29 -7.60 -20.65
CA GLY A 49 -1.90 -8.02 -21.92
C GLY A 49 -3.15 -7.20 -22.28
N LEU A 50 -3.21 -5.93 -21.86
CA LEU A 50 -4.36 -5.05 -21.97
C LEU A 50 -4.04 -3.75 -22.68
N VAL A 51 -5.06 -3.11 -23.24
CA VAL A 51 -4.93 -1.76 -23.83
C VAL A 51 -4.74 -0.74 -22.71
N VAL A 52 -3.72 0.11 -22.86
CA VAL A 52 -3.40 1.19 -21.91
C VAL A 52 -3.48 2.54 -22.60
N HIS A 53 -4.33 3.43 -22.09
CA HIS A 53 -4.51 4.79 -22.59
C HIS A 53 -3.58 5.77 -21.86
N ARG A 54 -2.95 6.66 -22.63
CA ARG A 54 -2.06 7.69 -22.09
C ARG A 54 -2.89 8.91 -21.66
N VAL A 55 -2.95 9.15 -20.36
CA VAL A 55 -3.57 10.34 -19.77
C VAL A 55 -2.57 10.97 -18.80
N PRO A 56 -1.80 11.99 -19.23
CA PRO A 56 -0.83 12.64 -18.35
C PRO A 56 -1.52 13.24 -17.12
N MET A 57 -1.09 12.83 -15.96
CA MET A 57 -1.55 13.30 -14.64
C MET A 57 -0.32 13.60 -13.79
N MET A 58 -0.04 14.88 -13.56
CA MET A 58 1.11 15.31 -12.75
C MET A 58 0.81 15.15 -11.26
N ARG A 59 1.79 14.66 -10.50
CA ARG A 59 1.72 14.71 -9.04
C ARG A 59 1.74 16.19 -8.59
N GLY A 60 0.92 16.53 -7.62
CA GLY A 60 0.77 17.90 -7.14
C GLY A 60 -0.46 18.62 -7.73
N ILE A 61 -0.70 19.84 -7.25
CA ILE A 61 -1.85 20.66 -7.64
C ILE A 61 -1.43 21.56 -8.80
N SER A 62 -2.09 21.39 -9.96
CA SER A 62 -1.86 22.23 -11.15
C SER A 62 -3.14 22.31 -11.95
N VAL A 63 -3.91 23.39 -11.74
CA VAL A 63 -5.26 23.54 -12.29
C VAL A 63 -5.29 23.42 -13.82
N LEU A 64 -4.37 24.07 -14.53
CA LEU A 64 -4.31 24.02 -15.99
C LEU A 64 -3.97 22.61 -16.52
N ASN A 65 -2.96 21.95 -15.93
CA ASN A 65 -2.62 20.59 -16.30
C ASN A 65 -3.74 19.60 -15.96
N ASP A 66 -4.43 19.81 -14.85
CA ASP A 66 -5.56 18.99 -14.43
C ASP A 66 -6.73 19.14 -15.43
N LEU A 67 -7.01 20.35 -15.91
CA LEU A 67 -8.03 20.56 -16.94
C LEU A 67 -7.69 19.84 -18.26
N VAL A 68 -6.43 19.93 -18.71
CA VAL A 68 -5.94 19.20 -19.89
C VAL A 68 -6.08 17.69 -19.68
N SER A 69 -5.77 17.19 -18.48
CA SER A 69 -5.91 15.78 -18.13
C SER A 69 -7.38 15.33 -18.17
N VAL A 70 -8.30 16.16 -17.66
CA VAL A 70 -9.76 15.90 -17.74
C VAL A 70 -10.22 15.83 -19.19
N VAL A 71 -9.83 16.78 -20.06
CA VAL A 71 -10.20 16.76 -21.49
C VAL A 71 -9.67 15.48 -22.17
N ARG A 72 -8.44 15.07 -21.88
CA ARG A 72 -7.88 13.82 -22.41
C ARG A 72 -8.63 12.59 -21.90
N MET A 73 -8.99 12.57 -20.63
CA MET A 73 -9.78 11.49 -20.03
C MET A 73 -11.19 11.44 -20.66
N VAL A 74 -11.84 12.58 -20.90
CA VAL A 74 -13.12 12.63 -21.64
C VAL A 74 -12.98 11.97 -23.03
N ARG A 75 -11.92 12.25 -23.78
CA ARG A 75 -11.69 11.60 -25.08
C ARG A 75 -11.52 10.09 -24.95
N VAL A 76 -10.81 9.60 -23.92
CA VAL A 76 -10.68 8.17 -23.64
C VAL A 76 -12.05 7.57 -23.31
N LEU A 77 -12.83 8.20 -22.43
CA LEU A 77 -14.15 7.72 -22.03
C LEU A 77 -15.14 7.68 -23.20
N CYS A 78 -15.13 8.69 -24.09
CA CYS A 78 -15.96 8.72 -25.29
C CYS A 78 -15.58 7.59 -26.28
N ARG A 79 -14.30 7.22 -26.35
CA ARG A 79 -13.80 6.14 -27.21
C ARG A 79 -14.09 4.76 -26.62
N VAL A 80 -13.77 4.55 -25.34
CA VAL A 80 -13.92 3.28 -24.64
C VAL A 80 -15.39 3.00 -24.31
N ARG A 81 -16.17 4.02 -23.96
CA ARG A 81 -17.58 3.92 -23.51
C ARG A 81 -17.75 2.87 -22.41
N PRO A 82 -17.02 2.98 -21.28
CA PRO A 82 -17.09 2.00 -20.22
C PRO A 82 -18.44 2.06 -19.50
N ALA A 83 -18.97 0.90 -19.11
CA ALA A 83 -20.12 0.83 -18.21
C ALA A 83 -19.72 1.13 -16.75
N LEU A 84 -18.45 0.82 -16.40
CA LEU A 84 -17.86 1.07 -15.11
C LEU A 84 -16.46 1.67 -15.27
N VAL A 85 -16.17 2.73 -14.52
CA VAL A 85 -14.83 3.27 -14.37
C VAL A 85 -14.42 3.21 -12.90
N HIS A 86 -13.20 2.74 -12.63
CA HIS A 86 -12.64 2.70 -11.29
C HIS A 86 -11.31 3.43 -11.24
N SER A 87 -11.20 4.45 -10.39
CA SER A 87 -9.97 5.20 -10.16
C SER A 87 -9.34 4.88 -8.81
N TYR A 88 -8.03 4.72 -8.82
CA TYR A 88 -7.19 4.61 -7.64
C TYR A 88 -6.29 5.85 -7.58
N THR A 89 -5.89 6.26 -6.39
CA THR A 89 -5.04 7.42 -6.12
C THR A 89 -5.74 8.80 -6.29
N PRO A 90 -5.38 9.82 -5.48
CA PRO A 90 -6.13 11.08 -5.42
C PRO A 90 -6.21 11.83 -6.75
N LYS A 91 -5.08 11.93 -7.50
CA LYS A 91 -5.06 12.67 -8.77
C LYS A 91 -5.88 11.95 -9.86
N ALA A 92 -5.74 10.64 -9.98
CA ALA A 92 -6.58 9.87 -10.90
C ALA A 92 -8.06 9.95 -10.49
N GLY A 93 -8.35 9.99 -9.18
CA GLY A 93 -9.69 10.23 -8.65
C GLY A 93 -10.30 11.53 -9.16
N LEU A 94 -9.60 12.65 -8.99
CA LEU A 94 -10.08 13.95 -9.44
C LEU A 94 -10.34 13.96 -10.96
N VAL A 95 -9.34 13.59 -11.75
CA VAL A 95 -9.41 13.65 -13.22
C VAL A 95 -10.48 12.70 -13.77
N THR A 96 -10.47 11.45 -13.28
CA THR A 96 -11.36 10.42 -13.80
C THR A 96 -12.81 10.63 -13.35
N MET A 97 -13.05 10.93 -12.08
CA MET A 97 -14.42 11.09 -11.58
C MET A 97 -15.11 12.29 -12.21
N LEU A 98 -14.40 13.42 -12.37
CA LEU A 98 -14.93 14.61 -13.05
C LEU A 98 -15.23 14.32 -14.53
N ALA A 99 -14.29 13.73 -15.26
CA ALA A 99 -14.48 13.36 -16.68
C ALA A 99 -15.63 12.35 -16.85
N ALA A 100 -15.70 11.33 -15.99
CA ALA A 100 -16.74 10.30 -16.04
C ALA A 100 -18.14 10.85 -15.68
N TRP A 101 -18.20 11.83 -14.77
CA TRP A 101 -19.43 12.55 -14.48
C TRP A 101 -19.91 13.35 -15.69
N LEU A 102 -19.03 14.10 -16.37
CA LEU A 102 -19.32 14.82 -17.61
C LEU A 102 -19.80 13.90 -18.73
N CYS A 103 -19.15 12.73 -18.87
CA CYS A 103 -19.52 11.72 -19.88
C CYS A 103 -20.72 10.86 -19.48
N ARG A 104 -21.32 11.08 -18.30
CA ARG A 104 -22.44 10.30 -17.75
C ARG A 104 -22.14 8.80 -17.70
N VAL A 105 -20.91 8.39 -17.37
CA VAL A 105 -20.57 6.99 -17.16
C VAL A 105 -21.46 6.42 -16.02
N PRO A 106 -22.18 5.32 -16.21
CA PRO A 106 -23.18 4.87 -15.25
C PRO A 106 -22.61 4.55 -13.86
N VAL A 107 -21.52 3.76 -13.79
CA VAL A 107 -20.85 3.37 -12.54
C VAL A 107 -19.49 4.06 -12.46
N ARG A 108 -19.33 4.89 -11.44
CA ARG A 108 -18.11 5.65 -11.18
C ARG A 108 -17.61 5.33 -9.79
N VAL A 109 -16.60 4.47 -9.70
CA VAL A 109 -16.01 3.99 -8.45
C VAL A 109 -14.70 4.73 -8.19
N HIS A 110 -14.51 5.22 -6.97
CA HIS A 110 -13.22 5.73 -6.52
C HIS A 110 -12.76 5.02 -5.26
N THR A 111 -11.51 4.53 -5.26
CA THR A 111 -10.85 4.00 -4.09
C THR A 111 -9.89 5.02 -3.49
N PHE A 112 -10.11 5.36 -2.23
CA PHE A 112 -9.19 6.15 -1.42
C PHE A 112 -8.07 5.27 -0.87
N THR A 113 -6.84 5.49 -1.35
CA THR A 113 -5.62 4.76 -0.97
C THR A 113 -4.77 5.58 0.00
N GLY A 114 -5.25 5.71 1.23
CA GLY A 114 -4.71 6.66 2.22
C GLY A 114 -5.20 8.09 2.00
N LEU A 115 -5.08 8.90 3.03
CA LEU A 115 -5.50 10.28 3.06
C LEU A 115 -4.33 11.18 3.45
N ILE A 116 -4.21 12.34 2.79
CA ILE A 116 -3.15 13.32 3.09
C ILE A 116 -3.66 14.36 4.08
N PHE A 117 -4.90 14.81 3.92
CA PHE A 117 -5.46 15.92 4.69
C PHE A 117 -5.50 15.72 6.22
N PRO A 118 -5.59 14.50 6.80
CA PRO A 118 -5.58 14.35 8.27
C PRO A 118 -4.27 14.83 8.92
N THR A 119 -3.15 14.78 8.18
CA THR A 119 -1.83 15.21 8.69
C THR A 119 -1.44 16.62 8.26
N GLU A 120 -2.27 17.30 7.49
CA GLU A 120 -2.06 18.67 7.03
C GLU A 120 -2.86 19.66 7.88
N GLN A 121 -2.51 20.96 7.77
CA GLN A 121 -3.16 22.03 8.51
C GLN A 121 -3.49 23.25 7.61
N GLY A 122 -4.35 24.12 8.10
CA GLY A 122 -4.64 25.42 7.47
C GLY A 122 -5.31 25.32 6.10
N LEU A 123 -4.93 26.19 5.18
CA LEU A 123 -5.53 26.29 3.85
C LEU A 123 -5.29 25.05 2.98
N ARG A 124 -4.13 24.42 3.15
CA ARG A 124 -3.78 23.20 2.40
C ARG A 124 -4.71 22.06 2.78
N GLN A 125 -5.00 21.86 4.06
CA GLN A 125 -5.96 20.85 4.53
C GLN A 125 -7.35 21.11 3.93
N LYS A 126 -7.83 22.38 4.00
CA LYS A 126 -9.14 22.75 3.46
C LYS A 126 -9.25 22.49 1.96
N LEU A 127 -8.19 22.80 1.20
CA LEU A 127 -8.15 22.53 -0.24
C LEU A 127 -8.22 21.02 -0.55
N LEU A 128 -7.45 20.19 0.16
CA LEU A 128 -7.48 18.74 -0.01
C LEU A 128 -8.86 18.17 0.31
N ILE A 129 -9.47 18.60 1.42
CA ILE A 129 -10.84 18.22 1.79
C ILE A 129 -11.85 18.61 0.69
N TRP A 130 -11.70 19.79 0.12
CA TRP A 130 -12.58 20.23 -0.96
C TRP A 130 -12.42 19.37 -2.22
N VAL A 131 -11.19 19.03 -2.60
CA VAL A 131 -10.90 18.15 -3.73
C VAL A 131 -11.51 16.75 -3.49
N ASP A 132 -11.34 16.18 -2.31
CA ASP A 132 -11.90 14.87 -1.98
C ASP A 132 -13.43 14.88 -1.94
N ARG A 133 -14.04 15.97 -1.48
CA ARG A 133 -15.50 16.18 -1.59
C ARG A 133 -15.98 16.24 -3.05
N LEU A 134 -15.22 16.89 -3.92
CA LEU A 134 -15.52 16.95 -5.35
C LEU A 134 -15.42 15.56 -6.00
N ILE A 135 -14.39 14.79 -5.69
CA ILE A 135 -14.24 13.40 -6.13
C ILE A 135 -15.47 12.59 -5.70
N CYS A 136 -15.83 12.68 -4.43
CA CYS A 136 -16.99 11.98 -3.89
C CYS A 136 -18.32 12.44 -4.51
N ALA A 137 -18.47 13.72 -4.82
CA ALA A 137 -19.67 14.23 -5.49
C ALA A 137 -19.83 13.63 -6.89
N CYS A 138 -18.75 13.54 -7.66
CA CYS A 138 -18.74 12.97 -9.00
C CYS A 138 -18.81 11.45 -9.03
N ALA A 139 -18.27 10.73 -8.04
CA ALA A 139 -18.34 9.27 -7.93
C ALA A 139 -19.76 8.79 -7.60
N THR A 140 -20.15 7.60 -8.06
CA THR A 140 -21.38 6.91 -7.62
C THR A 140 -21.12 6.02 -6.41
N HIS A 141 -19.94 5.43 -6.32
CA HIS A 141 -19.54 4.52 -5.25
C HIS A 141 -18.14 4.87 -4.75
N ILE A 142 -17.97 4.80 -3.44
CA ILE A 142 -16.73 5.19 -2.76
C ILE A 142 -16.24 4.01 -1.95
N VAL A 143 -14.98 3.63 -2.19
CA VAL A 143 -14.31 2.49 -1.58
C VAL A 143 -13.11 2.99 -0.78
N PRO A 144 -13.21 3.14 0.55
CA PRO A 144 -12.03 3.28 1.39
C PRO A 144 -11.20 2.00 1.35
N GLU A 145 -9.87 2.10 1.31
CA GLU A 145 -9.02 0.92 1.30
C GLU A 145 -8.97 0.17 2.63
N GLY A 146 -9.43 0.79 3.72
CA GLY A 146 -9.50 0.20 5.05
C GLY A 146 -10.51 0.90 5.95
N LEU A 147 -10.73 0.34 7.15
CA LEU A 147 -11.66 0.88 8.15
C LEU A 147 -11.16 2.21 8.72
N GLY A 148 -9.84 2.38 8.88
CA GLY A 148 -9.26 3.63 9.33
C GLY A 148 -9.52 4.76 8.34
N VAL A 149 -9.27 4.54 7.04
CA VAL A 149 -9.60 5.51 5.98
C VAL A 149 -11.09 5.81 5.93
N LYS A 150 -11.95 4.79 6.11
CA LYS A 150 -13.41 4.98 6.22
C LYS A 150 -13.76 5.91 7.38
N LYS A 151 -13.23 5.66 8.57
CA LYS A 151 -13.44 6.47 9.77
C LYS A 151 -13.01 7.93 9.56
N ASP A 152 -11.88 8.16 8.90
CA ASP A 152 -11.41 9.52 8.59
C ASP A 152 -12.35 10.24 7.62
N LEU A 153 -12.78 9.57 6.54
CA LEU A 153 -13.74 10.13 5.58
C LEU A 153 -15.08 10.52 6.26
N GLU A 154 -15.54 9.73 7.22
CA GLU A 154 -16.75 9.99 8.02
C GLU A 154 -16.54 11.16 9.00
N SER A 155 -15.43 11.15 9.76
CA SER A 155 -15.13 12.16 10.80
C SER A 155 -14.95 13.57 10.22
N PHE A 156 -14.29 13.68 9.05
CA PHE A 156 -14.13 14.93 8.31
C PHE A 156 -15.32 15.28 7.42
N ARG A 157 -16.37 14.46 7.45
CA ARG A 157 -17.60 14.66 6.66
C ARG A 157 -17.31 14.91 5.18
N ILE A 158 -16.44 14.05 4.60
CA ILE A 158 -16.06 14.15 3.19
C ILE A 158 -17.24 13.85 2.28
N THR A 159 -18.07 12.87 2.66
CA THR A 159 -19.27 12.49 1.91
C THR A 159 -20.36 11.98 2.82
N ARG A 160 -21.61 12.01 2.30
CA ARG A 160 -22.78 11.34 2.90
C ARG A 160 -23.15 10.04 2.18
N LYS A 161 -22.42 9.71 1.10
CA LYS A 161 -22.64 8.46 0.37
C LYS A 161 -22.16 7.26 1.20
N PRO A 162 -22.77 6.09 1.04
CA PRO A 162 -22.30 4.87 1.69
C PRO A 162 -20.82 4.59 1.34
N LEU A 163 -20.03 4.26 2.34
CA LEU A 163 -18.62 3.89 2.21
C LEU A 163 -18.50 2.37 2.37
N ARG A 164 -17.93 1.70 1.38
CA ARG A 164 -17.80 0.24 1.38
C ARG A 164 -16.34 -0.18 1.31
N VAL A 165 -15.82 -0.77 2.36
CA VAL A 165 -14.52 -1.45 2.35
C VAL A 165 -14.69 -2.82 1.68
N ILE A 166 -13.79 -3.21 0.80
CA ILE A 166 -13.82 -4.51 0.14
C ILE A 166 -13.05 -5.53 0.99
N GLY A 167 -13.74 -6.59 1.40
CA GLY A 167 -13.15 -7.60 2.28
C GLY A 167 -12.69 -7.03 3.62
N TYR A 168 -11.43 -7.27 3.95
CA TYR A 168 -10.79 -6.77 5.17
C TYR A 168 -9.94 -5.51 4.93
N GLY A 169 -10.11 -4.86 3.79
CA GLY A 169 -9.27 -3.74 3.37
C GLY A 169 -8.14 -4.17 2.45
N ASN A 170 -7.20 -3.24 2.20
CA ASN A 170 -6.19 -3.28 1.14
C ASN A 170 -6.82 -3.22 -0.26
N ILE A 171 -6.03 -2.93 -1.30
CA ILE A 171 -6.54 -2.78 -2.68
C ILE A 171 -6.09 -3.91 -3.61
N ALA A 172 -5.17 -4.74 -3.18
CA ALA A 172 -4.50 -5.72 -4.04
C ALA A 172 -4.39 -7.13 -3.43
N GLY A 173 -4.42 -7.24 -2.10
CA GLY A 173 -4.04 -8.46 -1.41
C GLY A 173 -2.55 -8.80 -1.58
N VAL A 174 -2.11 -9.89 -0.99
CA VAL A 174 -0.75 -10.41 -1.12
C VAL A 174 -0.77 -11.84 -1.64
N ASN A 175 0.18 -12.17 -2.51
CA ASN A 175 0.37 -13.53 -2.99
C ASN A 175 1.12 -14.34 -1.93
N THR A 176 0.41 -15.11 -1.11
CA THR A 176 0.99 -15.89 0.01
C THR A 176 1.77 -17.12 -0.45
N ALA A 177 1.63 -17.55 -1.70
CA ALA A 177 2.48 -18.58 -2.29
C ALA A 177 3.85 -18.01 -2.71
N TYR A 178 3.87 -16.78 -3.24
CA TYR A 178 5.10 -16.08 -3.59
C TYR A 178 5.84 -15.61 -2.34
N PHE A 179 5.14 -14.90 -1.44
CA PHE A 179 5.67 -14.49 -0.12
C PHE A 179 5.54 -15.67 0.87
N SER A 180 6.51 -16.57 0.80
CA SER A 180 6.57 -17.75 1.65
C SER A 180 8.03 -18.10 1.97
N ALA A 181 8.33 -18.31 3.25
CA ALA A 181 9.66 -18.70 3.70
C ALA A 181 10.11 -20.05 3.10
N VAL A 182 9.13 -20.92 2.76
CA VAL A 182 9.38 -22.23 2.13
C VAL A 182 9.35 -22.19 0.59
N ALA A 183 9.17 -21.00 -0.03
CA ALA A 183 9.23 -20.88 -1.48
C ALA A 183 10.65 -21.19 -2.00
N PRO A 184 10.79 -21.76 -3.21
CA PRO A 184 12.08 -22.16 -3.75
C PRO A 184 13.11 -21.02 -3.73
N GLY A 185 14.30 -21.30 -3.21
CA GLY A 185 15.43 -20.38 -3.16
C GLY A 185 15.37 -19.32 -2.05
N VAL A 186 14.23 -19.13 -1.36
CA VAL A 186 14.09 -18.09 -0.32
C VAL A 186 14.97 -18.38 0.88
N ALA A 187 14.92 -19.59 1.42
CA ALA A 187 15.74 -19.99 2.58
C ALA A 187 17.24 -19.85 2.29
N GLN A 188 17.67 -20.26 1.09
CA GLN A 188 19.07 -20.12 0.68
C GLN A 188 19.48 -18.65 0.59
N SER A 189 18.74 -17.82 -0.13
CA SER A 189 19.05 -16.38 -0.28
C SER A 189 18.96 -15.61 1.04
N ALA A 190 18.09 -16.02 1.97
CA ALA A 190 18.04 -15.48 3.33
C ALA A 190 19.31 -15.82 4.12
N ALA A 191 19.76 -17.08 4.07
CA ALA A 191 21.00 -17.51 4.72
C ALA A 191 22.23 -16.81 4.13
N GLU A 192 22.30 -16.66 2.80
CA GLU A 192 23.36 -15.93 2.12
C GLU A 192 23.37 -14.45 2.53
N LEU A 193 22.20 -13.82 2.70
CA LEU A 193 22.09 -12.46 3.18
C LEU A 193 22.63 -12.34 4.63
N ARG A 194 22.22 -13.21 5.56
CA ARG A 194 22.75 -13.20 6.93
C ARG A 194 24.27 -13.36 6.95
N LYS A 195 24.81 -14.31 6.16
CA LYS A 195 26.26 -14.49 6.00
C LYS A 195 26.97 -13.23 5.47
N ARG A 196 26.41 -12.59 4.45
CA ARG A 196 26.95 -11.33 3.90
C ARG A 196 26.97 -10.19 4.89
N LEU A 197 26.00 -10.17 5.81
CA LEU A 197 25.91 -9.18 6.89
C LEU A 197 26.76 -9.56 8.11
N GLY A 198 27.44 -10.72 8.09
CA GLY A 198 28.26 -11.21 9.20
C GLY A 198 27.45 -11.69 10.40
N LEU A 199 26.19 -12.09 10.21
CA LEU A 199 25.27 -12.49 11.26
C LEU A 199 25.32 -14.00 11.48
N GLY A 200 25.57 -14.42 12.73
CA GLY A 200 25.43 -15.80 13.19
C GLY A 200 24.03 -16.13 13.69
N ALA A 201 23.91 -17.26 14.40
CA ALA A 201 22.64 -17.73 14.92
C ALA A 201 22.09 -16.91 16.10
N GLU A 202 22.98 -16.30 16.87
CA GLU A 202 22.62 -15.56 18.08
C GLU A 202 22.27 -14.07 17.82
N GLU A 203 22.60 -13.57 16.63
CA GLU A 203 22.26 -12.21 16.23
C GLU A 203 20.81 -12.08 15.81
N PHE A 204 20.12 -11.07 16.34
CA PHE A 204 18.75 -10.75 16.04
C PHE A 204 18.69 -9.66 14.95
N LEU A 205 18.04 -9.94 13.83
CA LEU A 205 17.93 -9.03 12.70
C LEU A 205 16.55 -8.40 12.62
N PHE A 206 16.46 -7.12 12.95
CA PHE A 206 15.31 -6.29 12.60
C PHE A 206 15.39 -5.88 11.13
N CYS A 207 14.24 -5.80 10.48
CA CYS A 207 14.12 -5.39 9.09
C CYS A 207 13.14 -4.23 8.95
N PHE A 208 13.52 -3.20 8.21
CA PHE A 208 12.62 -2.14 7.74
C PHE A 208 12.58 -2.19 6.21
N VAL A 209 11.39 -2.11 5.62
CA VAL A 209 11.21 -2.03 4.16
C VAL A 209 10.31 -0.87 3.80
N GLY A 210 10.81 0.03 2.98
CA GLY A 210 10.08 1.19 2.51
C GLY A 210 11.01 2.33 2.06
N ARG A 211 10.44 3.36 1.44
CA ARG A 211 11.23 4.56 1.10
C ARG A 211 11.80 5.18 2.37
N LEU A 212 13.09 5.51 2.35
CA LEU A 212 13.75 6.15 3.48
C LEU A 212 13.42 7.65 3.48
N ASN A 213 12.34 8.02 4.14
CA ASN A 213 11.86 9.39 4.24
C ASN A 213 11.38 9.73 5.66
N LYS A 214 11.11 11.03 5.90
CA LYS A 214 10.72 11.54 7.21
C LYS A 214 9.42 10.96 7.77
N ASP A 215 8.47 10.55 6.89
CA ASP A 215 7.16 10.04 7.33
C ASP A 215 7.24 8.58 7.81
N LYS A 216 8.38 7.92 7.61
CA LYS A 216 8.61 6.51 7.97
C LYS A 216 9.17 6.29 9.37
N GLY A 217 9.38 7.36 10.17
CA GLY A 217 9.79 7.24 11.56
C GLY A 217 11.18 6.65 11.77
N LEU A 218 12.10 6.88 10.80
CA LEU A 218 13.46 6.33 10.86
C LEU A 218 14.30 6.95 11.98
N ALA A 219 14.01 8.18 12.39
CA ALA A 219 14.67 8.82 13.51
C ALA A 219 14.36 8.08 14.81
N GLU A 220 13.08 7.80 15.07
CA GLU A 220 12.63 7.03 16.24
C GLU A 220 13.14 5.59 16.20
N LEU A 221 13.15 4.96 15.02
CA LEU A 221 13.70 3.62 14.87
C LEU A 221 15.18 3.56 15.24
N LEU A 222 16.00 4.48 14.75
CA LEU A 222 17.43 4.52 15.06
C LEU A 222 17.68 4.90 16.52
N GLN A 223 16.87 5.78 17.09
CA GLN A 223 16.96 6.12 18.51
C GLN A 223 16.66 4.89 19.37
N ALA A 224 15.57 4.20 19.14
CA ALA A 224 15.19 2.95 19.82
C ALA A 224 16.26 1.86 19.63
N PHE A 225 16.73 1.67 18.41
CA PHE A 225 17.71 0.65 18.05
C PHE A 225 19.06 0.81 18.77
N ARG A 226 19.53 2.05 18.97
CA ARG A 226 20.80 2.34 19.65
C ARG A 226 20.85 1.82 21.09
N ALA A 227 19.71 1.74 21.77
CA ALA A 227 19.61 1.28 23.15
C ALA A 227 19.56 -0.27 23.27
N LEU A 228 19.50 -0.98 22.15
CA LEU A 228 19.43 -2.45 22.14
C LEU A 228 20.80 -3.10 22.31
N PRO A 229 20.83 -4.39 22.79
CA PRO A 229 22.06 -5.16 22.91
C PRO A 229 22.89 -5.22 21.62
N THR A 230 24.18 -5.51 21.75
CA THR A 230 25.11 -5.58 20.59
C THR A 230 24.79 -6.72 19.62
N THR A 231 24.01 -7.70 20.05
CA THR A 231 23.48 -8.78 19.20
C THR A 231 22.34 -8.35 18.29
N ALA A 232 21.78 -7.14 18.46
CA ALA A 232 20.75 -6.63 17.58
C ALA A 232 21.35 -5.97 16.33
N HIS A 233 20.83 -6.31 15.17
CA HIS A 233 21.16 -5.70 13.88
C HIS A 233 19.90 -5.16 13.20
N LEU A 234 20.05 -4.15 12.32
CA LEU A 234 18.95 -3.52 11.60
C LEU A 234 19.27 -3.45 10.09
N ALA A 235 18.46 -4.11 9.27
CA ALA A 235 18.50 -3.97 7.83
C ALA A 235 17.48 -2.91 7.36
N LEU A 236 17.93 -1.94 6.58
CA LEU A 236 17.10 -0.91 5.95
C LEU A 236 17.03 -1.17 4.44
N ILE A 237 15.84 -1.48 3.94
CA ILE A 237 15.59 -1.78 2.53
C ILE A 237 14.75 -0.67 1.91
N GLY A 238 15.26 -0.05 0.87
CA GLY A 238 14.66 1.02 0.11
C GLY A 238 15.60 2.18 -0.15
N ASP A 239 15.21 3.04 -1.08
CA ASP A 239 15.99 4.21 -1.45
C ASP A 239 15.65 5.43 -0.61
N LEU A 240 16.60 6.36 -0.52
CA LEU A 240 16.40 7.68 0.05
C LEU A 240 15.42 8.49 -0.83
N ASP A 241 14.37 9.02 -0.19
CA ASP A 241 13.40 9.87 -0.87
C ASP A 241 13.86 11.32 -0.87
N GLN A 242 14.30 11.82 -2.02
CA GLN A 242 14.76 13.20 -2.18
C GLN A 242 13.63 14.23 -2.03
N THR A 243 12.37 13.85 -2.16
CA THR A 243 11.23 14.76 -2.08
C THR A 243 10.76 15.01 -0.63
N ALA A 244 11.08 14.09 0.26
CA ALA A 244 10.78 14.18 1.69
C ALA A 244 11.94 13.58 2.51
N PRO A 245 13.16 14.14 2.42
CA PRO A 245 14.35 13.52 2.97
C PRO A 245 14.27 13.36 4.49
N VAL A 246 14.98 12.36 5.00
CA VAL A 246 15.28 12.24 6.42
C VAL A 246 16.21 13.38 6.84
N ASP A 247 16.21 13.73 8.12
CA ASP A 247 17.13 14.74 8.64
C ASP A 247 18.59 14.29 8.58
N ALA A 248 19.52 15.25 8.66
CA ALA A 248 20.96 15.01 8.53
C ALA A 248 21.52 14.07 9.61
N ALA A 249 21.00 14.13 10.84
CA ALA A 249 21.46 13.28 11.94
C ALA A 249 21.01 11.83 11.73
N THR A 250 19.78 11.61 11.29
CA THR A 250 19.26 10.30 10.90
C THR A 250 20.06 9.71 9.74
N LEU A 251 20.36 10.51 8.71
CA LEU A 251 21.15 10.05 7.57
C LEU A 251 22.57 9.68 7.97
N ALA A 252 23.22 10.49 8.82
CA ALA A 252 24.55 10.20 9.36
C ALA A 252 24.55 8.89 10.16
N ALA A 253 23.53 8.68 10.99
CA ALA A 253 23.37 7.45 11.77
C ALA A 253 23.19 6.21 10.88
N ILE A 254 22.39 6.28 9.82
CA ILE A 254 22.23 5.19 8.83
C ILE A 254 23.58 4.82 8.23
N ARG A 255 24.43 5.81 7.92
CA ARG A 255 25.70 5.57 7.22
C ARG A 255 26.84 5.10 8.13
N SER A 256 26.84 5.48 9.39
CA SER A 256 28.00 5.27 10.29
C SER A 256 27.78 4.20 11.36
N HIS A 257 26.54 3.79 11.63
CA HIS A 257 26.27 2.85 12.71
C HIS A 257 26.65 1.41 12.30
N PRO A 258 27.58 0.72 13.00
CA PRO A 258 28.15 -0.56 12.53
C PRO A 258 27.13 -1.71 12.43
N ARG A 259 26.02 -1.63 13.15
CA ARG A 259 24.96 -2.65 13.18
C ARG A 259 23.74 -2.27 12.31
N VAL A 260 23.81 -1.15 11.56
CA VAL A 260 22.76 -0.73 10.63
C VAL A 260 23.24 -1.00 9.20
N HIS A 261 22.48 -1.81 8.49
CA HIS A 261 22.81 -2.27 7.14
C HIS A 261 21.84 -1.63 6.12
N ALA A 262 22.27 -0.57 5.45
CA ALA A 262 21.51 0.06 4.38
C ALA A 262 21.70 -0.74 3.07
N LEU A 263 20.67 -1.50 2.66
CA LEU A 263 20.75 -2.42 1.52
C LEU A 263 20.29 -1.79 0.20
N GLY A 264 19.77 -0.54 0.25
CA GLY A 264 19.19 0.10 -0.94
C GLY A 264 17.89 -0.57 -1.39
N PHE A 265 17.46 -0.25 -2.60
CA PHE A 265 16.29 -0.88 -3.21
C PHE A 265 16.56 -2.33 -3.59
N LEU A 266 15.68 -3.23 -3.17
CA LEU A 266 15.66 -4.62 -3.59
C LEU A 266 14.42 -4.89 -4.43
N GLY A 267 14.59 -5.41 -5.64
CA GLY A 267 13.49 -5.80 -6.52
C GLY A 267 12.70 -7.00 -5.99
N ASP A 268 13.34 -7.84 -5.16
CA ASP A 268 12.71 -8.94 -4.40
C ASP A 268 13.15 -8.86 -2.94
N ILE A 269 12.21 -8.56 -2.07
CA ILE A 269 12.46 -8.40 -0.63
C ILE A 269 12.35 -9.70 0.17
N ARG A 270 11.98 -10.82 -0.47
CA ARG A 270 11.78 -12.10 0.24
C ARG A 270 13.03 -12.60 0.94
N SER A 271 14.20 -12.39 0.36
CA SER A 271 15.48 -12.73 1.01
C SER A 271 15.70 -11.92 2.29
N ALA A 272 15.35 -10.63 2.28
CA ALA A 272 15.48 -9.77 3.44
C ALA A 272 14.45 -10.09 4.53
N LEU A 273 13.19 -10.32 4.14
CA LEU A 273 12.13 -10.74 5.07
C LEU A 273 12.41 -12.14 5.65
N GLY A 274 12.96 -13.07 4.84
CA GLY A 274 13.31 -14.42 5.29
C GLY A 274 14.56 -14.47 6.17
N ALA A 275 15.47 -13.49 6.02
CA ALA A 275 16.66 -13.36 6.88
C ALA A 275 16.36 -12.70 8.22
N ALA A 276 15.30 -11.90 8.30
CA ALA A 276 14.93 -11.12 9.47
C ALA A 276 14.18 -11.97 10.52
N ASP A 277 14.32 -11.57 11.78
CA ASP A 277 13.60 -12.13 12.90
C ASP A 277 12.31 -11.34 13.19
N LEU A 278 12.26 -10.04 12.73
CA LEU A 278 11.11 -9.17 12.93
C LEU A 278 11.13 -7.98 11.96
N LEU A 279 9.95 -7.61 11.43
CA LEU A 279 9.79 -6.36 10.68
C LEU A 279 9.39 -5.22 11.61
N VAL A 280 10.00 -4.04 11.41
CA VAL A 280 9.63 -2.79 12.14
C VAL A 280 9.16 -1.75 11.14
N LEU A 281 7.94 -1.22 11.33
CA LEU A 281 7.35 -0.16 10.49
C LEU A 281 6.83 1.00 11.38
N PRO A 282 7.70 1.93 11.81
CA PRO A 282 7.34 3.00 12.74
C PRO A 282 6.79 4.25 12.03
N SER A 283 6.07 4.06 10.95
CA SER A 283 5.54 5.13 10.10
C SER A 283 4.60 6.08 10.86
N TYR A 284 4.59 7.36 10.49
CA TYR A 284 3.64 8.32 11.03
C TYR A 284 2.31 8.30 10.30
N ARG A 285 2.32 7.79 9.07
CA ARG A 285 1.15 7.73 8.19
C ARG A 285 1.30 6.61 7.18
N GLU A 286 0.23 5.82 7.05
CA GLU A 286 0.06 4.83 5.98
C GLU A 286 -1.37 4.91 5.44
N GLY A 287 -1.60 4.35 4.26
CA GLY A 287 -2.92 3.98 3.81
C GLY A 287 -3.22 2.56 4.27
N PHE A 288 -2.63 1.59 3.55
CA PHE A 288 -2.64 0.18 3.94
C PHE A 288 -1.28 -0.43 3.54
N PRO A 289 -0.34 -0.61 4.47
CA PRO A 289 1.05 -0.94 4.14
C PRO A 289 1.20 -2.39 3.67
N ASN A 290 1.46 -2.58 2.37
CA ASN A 290 1.63 -3.91 1.78
C ASN A 290 2.76 -4.70 2.44
N VAL A 291 3.82 -4.02 2.89
CA VAL A 291 4.96 -4.67 3.54
C VAL A 291 4.57 -5.45 4.81
N LEU A 292 3.55 -5.00 5.55
CA LEU A 292 3.02 -5.77 6.69
C LEU A 292 2.32 -7.05 6.24
N LEU A 293 1.63 -7.01 5.09
CA LEU A 293 1.01 -8.20 4.49
C LEU A 293 2.08 -9.17 3.98
N GLU A 294 3.13 -8.63 3.34
CA GLU A 294 4.26 -9.40 2.81
C GLU A 294 5.06 -10.07 3.94
N ALA A 295 5.36 -9.33 5.00
CA ALA A 295 6.02 -9.86 6.20
C ALA A 295 5.20 -10.95 6.88
N GLY A 296 3.92 -10.69 7.14
CA GLY A 296 3.04 -11.68 7.74
C GLY A 296 2.88 -12.94 6.85
N ALA A 297 2.80 -12.79 5.53
CA ALA A 297 2.80 -13.92 4.59
C ALA A 297 4.09 -14.76 4.66
N MET A 298 5.24 -14.12 4.95
CA MET A 298 6.53 -14.77 5.22
C MET A 298 6.61 -15.39 6.63
N ALA A 299 5.53 -15.38 7.42
CA ALA A 299 5.50 -15.77 8.82
C ALA A 299 6.43 -14.91 9.71
N LEU A 300 6.64 -13.65 9.35
CA LEU A 300 7.48 -12.71 10.08
C LEU A 300 6.58 -11.82 10.97
N PRO A 301 6.74 -11.84 12.31
CA PRO A 301 6.05 -10.93 13.20
C PRO A 301 6.48 -9.49 12.97
N VAL A 302 5.63 -8.55 13.37
CA VAL A 302 5.86 -7.14 13.08
C VAL A 302 5.70 -6.24 14.31
N ILE A 303 6.48 -5.17 14.38
CA ILE A 303 6.19 -4.00 15.22
C ILE A 303 5.78 -2.88 14.27
N ALA A 304 4.61 -2.31 14.48
CA ALA A 304 4.13 -1.19 13.69
C ALA A 304 3.54 -0.09 14.59
N THR A 305 3.42 1.10 14.07
CA THR A 305 2.71 2.18 14.76
C THR A 305 1.20 1.96 14.72
N ASP A 306 0.49 2.35 15.79
CA ASP A 306 -0.98 2.31 15.86
C ASP A 306 -1.59 3.45 15.04
N ILE A 307 -1.61 3.24 13.74
CA ILE A 307 -2.17 4.14 12.74
C ILE A 307 -3.03 3.36 11.74
N ASN A 308 -3.81 4.08 10.93
CA ASN A 308 -4.63 3.49 9.87
C ASN A 308 -3.81 2.51 9.02
N GLY A 309 -4.43 1.40 8.65
CA GLY A 309 -3.83 0.32 7.89
C GLY A 309 -2.91 -0.58 8.71
N CYS A 310 -2.05 -0.04 9.58
CA CYS A 310 -1.22 -0.86 10.46
C CYS A 310 -2.05 -1.63 11.48
N ASN A 311 -2.97 -0.95 12.18
CA ASN A 311 -3.84 -1.55 13.20
C ASN A 311 -4.97 -2.42 12.62
N GLU A 312 -5.13 -2.45 11.31
CA GLU A 312 -6.03 -3.39 10.61
C GLU A 312 -5.33 -4.74 10.30
N VAL A 313 -4.00 -4.70 10.14
CA VAL A 313 -3.17 -5.88 9.89
C VAL A 313 -2.66 -6.50 11.20
N VAL A 314 -2.15 -5.66 12.10
CA VAL A 314 -1.52 -6.10 13.35
C VAL A 314 -2.56 -6.19 14.46
N GLU A 315 -2.59 -7.34 15.12
CA GLU A 315 -3.33 -7.60 16.35
C GLU A 315 -2.32 -7.81 17.48
N PRO A 316 -2.25 -6.89 18.46
CA PRO A 316 -1.24 -6.91 19.50
C PRO A 316 -1.22 -8.23 20.27
N GLY A 317 -0.02 -8.82 20.45
CA GLY A 317 0.18 -10.08 21.13
C GLY A 317 -0.20 -11.33 20.32
N PHE A 318 -0.86 -11.18 19.17
CA PHE A 318 -1.24 -12.28 18.29
C PHE A 318 -0.27 -12.47 17.12
N ASN A 319 0.00 -11.43 16.35
CA ASN A 319 0.90 -11.47 15.20
C ASN A 319 1.95 -10.34 15.19
N GLY A 320 2.06 -9.58 16.28
CA GLY A 320 3.00 -8.48 16.42
C GLY A 320 2.63 -7.51 17.53
N TRP A 321 3.16 -6.31 17.46
CA TRP A 321 2.96 -5.22 18.42
C TRP A 321 2.54 -3.94 17.71
N LEU A 322 1.72 -3.15 18.39
CA LEU A 322 1.40 -1.77 18.03
C LEU A 322 1.99 -0.81 19.06
N VAL A 323 2.65 0.23 18.59
CA VAL A 323 3.24 1.30 19.42
C VAL A 323 2.70 2.65 18.98
N PRO A 324 2.64 3.67 19.87
CA PRO A 324 2.26 5.01 19.46
C PRO A 324 3.23 5.56 18.40
N PRO A 325 2.76 6.33 17.41
CA PRO A 325 3.64 6.98 16.45
C PRO A 325 4.48 8.06 17.16
N ARG A 326 5.75 8.23 16.75
CA ARG A 326 6.72 9.19 17.30
C ARG A 326 7.10 8.93 18.76
N ASP A 327 7.04 7.68 19.19
CA ASP A 327 7.38 7.25 20.55
C ASP A 327 8.55 6.25 20.49
N SER A 328 9.79 6.79 20.54
CA SER A 328 10.99 5.96 20.55
C SER A 328 11.11 5.06 21.79
N PRO A 329 10.73 5.50 23.01
CA PRO A 329 10.73 4.61 24.18
C PRO A 329 9.79 3.42 24.04
N ALA A 330 8.55 3.62 23.58
CA ALA A 330 7.61 2.53 23.35
C ALA A 330 8.10 1.58 22.24
N LEU A 331 8.72 2.11 21.21
CA LEU A 331 9.32 1.32 20.13
C LEU A 331 10.51 0.49 20.66
N GLU A 332 11.41 1.08 21.45
CA GLU A 332 12.52 0.39 22.09
C GLU A 332 12.04 -0.78 22.96
N GLU A 333 11.05 -0.52 23.80
CA GLU A 333 10.49 -1.57 24.68
C GLU A 333 9.90 -2.72 23.88
N ALA A 334 9.11 -2.43 22.82
CA ALA A 334 8.56 -3.47 21.94
C ALA A 334 9.67 -4.28 21.25
N MET A 335 10.73 -3.62 20.78
CA MET A 335 11.88 -4.31 20.17
C MET A 335 12.63 -5.18 21.19
N ARG A 336 12.78 -4.71 22.43
CA ARG A 336 13.41 -5.47 23.52
C ARG A 336 12.60 -6.69 23.90
N LEU A 337 11.27 -6.56 24.05
CA LEU A 337 10.36 -7.65 24.33
C LEU A 337 10.41 -8.73 23.23
N ALA A 338 10.48 -8.30 21.97
CA ALA A 338 10.59 -9.22 20.84
C ALA A 338 11.88 -10.06 20.88
N MET A 339 13.02 -9.45 21.22
CA MET A 339 14.31 -10.16 21.40
C MET A 339 14.31 -11.14 22.55
N GLN A 340 13.57 -10.86 23.61
CA GLN A 340 13.49 -11.71 24.82
C GLN A 340 12.42 -12.78 24.75
N MET A 341 11.65 -12.81 23.65
CA MET A 341 10.52 -13.74 23.51
C MET A 341 11.01 -15.21 23.47
N PRO A 342 10.44 -16.10 24.30
CA PRO A 342 10.75 -17.52 24.24
C PRO A 342 10.43 -18.12 22.87
N ALA A 343 11.29 -19.01 22.38
CA ALA A 343 11.14 -19.60 21.04
C ALA A 343 9.74 -20.20 20.78
N PRO A 344 9.09 -20.96 21.69
CA PRO A 344 7.75 -21.49 21.42
C PRO A 344 6.69 -20.39 21.22
N VAL A 345 6.79 -19.27 21.95
CA VAL A 345 5.86 -18.14 21.83
C VAL A 345 6.09 -17.41 20.52
N ARG A 346 7.36 -17.21 20.14
CA ARG A 346 7.73 -16.62 18.85
C ARG A 346 7.24 -17.47 17.69
N ASP A 347 7.44 -18.78 17.73
CA ASP A 347 7.00 -19.70 16.67
C ASP A 347 5.47 -19.67 16.51
N GLN A 348 4.74 -19.59 17.61
CA GLN A 348 3.28 -19.42 17.57
C GLN A 348 2.88 -18.08 16.94
N MET A 349 3.54 -16.99 17.30
CA MET A 349 3.29 -15.67 16.70
C MET A 349 3.59 -15.65 15.20
N CYS A 350 4.65 -16.32 14.75
CA CYS A 350 4.98 -16.51 13.34
C CYS A 350 3.86 -17.26 12.58
N GLN A 351 3.35 -18.33 13.16
CA GLN A 351 2.22 -19.09 12.58
C GLN A 351 0.95 -18.22 12.50
N HIS A 352 0.64 -17.47 13.55
CA HIS A 352 -0.49 -16.55 13.58
C HIS A 352 -0.35 -15.45 12.54
N ALA A 353 0.85 -14.87 12.38
CA ALA A 353 1.12 -13.85 11.38
C ALA A 353 0.75 -14.37 9.97
N ARG A 354 1.23 -15.56 9.60
CA ARG A 354 0.93 -16.15 8.29
C ARG A 354 -0.54 -16.53 8.14
N ALA A 355 -1.14 -17.18 9.12
CA ALA A 355 -2.52 -17.60 9.07
C ALA A 355 -3.48 -16.42 8.89
N ARG A 356 -3.25 -15.32 9.62
CA ARG A 356 -4.05 -14.08 9.49
C ARG A 356 -4.01 -13.51 8.09
N ILE A 357 -2.82 -13.45 7.47
CA ILE A 357 -2.68 -12.93 6.11
C ILE A 357 -3.34 -13.85 5.08
N GLN A 358 -3.15 -15.15 5.18
CA GLN A 358 -3.79 -16.12 4.29
C GLN A 358 -5.32 -16.08 4.36
N GLN A 359 -5.89 -15.92 5.55
CA GLN A 359 -7.33 -15.89 5.74
C GLN A 359 -7.99 -14.58 5.29
N ARG A 360 -7.30 -13.44 5.45
CA ARG A 360 -7.92 -12.13 5.27
C ARG A 360 -7.47 -11.39 4.03
N PHE A 361 -6.20 -11.54 3.63
CA PHE A 361 -5.56 -10.69 2.64
C PHE A 361 -4.97 -11.46 1.46
N GLU A 362 -5.33 -12.75 1.29
CA GLU A 362 -4.89 -13.49 0.10
C GLU A 362 -5.38 -12.81 -1.17
N ARG A 363 -4.46 -12.63 -2.11
CA ARG A 363 -4.66 -11.86 -3.36
C ARG A 363 -5.80 -12.39 -4.20
N GLN A 364 -5.87 -13.71 -4.41
CA GLN A 364 -6.90 -14.34 -5.21
C GLN A 364 -8.30 -14.06 -4.63
N GLN A 365 -8.48 -14.21 -3.33
CA GLN A 365 -9.75 -13.91 -2.65
C GLN A 365 -10.11 -12.42 -2.76
N HIS A 366 -9.12 -11.52 -2.72
CA HIS A 366 -9.38 -10.09 -2.90
C HIS A 366 -9.88 -9.80 -4.32
N TRP A 367 -9.27 -10.39 -5.34
CA TRP A 367 -9.69 -10.23 -6.73
C TRP A 367 -11.10 -10.77 -6.99
N GLU A 368 -11.45 -11.92 -6.40
CA GLU A 368 -12.80 -12.50 -6.44
C GLU A 368 -13.84 -11.56 -5.83
N ARG A 369 -13.54 -11.00 -4.65
CA ARG A 369 -14.40 -10.01 -3.97
C ARG A 369 -14.57 -8.75 -4.82
N MET A 370 -13.50 -8.27 -5.47
CA MET A 370 -13.54 -7.11 -6.35
C MET A 370 -14.37 -7.40 -7.61
N GLY A 371 -14.20 -8.56 -8.24
CA GLY A 371 -15.00 -9.00 -9.37
C GLY A 371 -16.50 -9.09 -9.03
N ALA A 372 -16.84 -9.72 -7.90
CA ALA A 372 -18.21 -9.80 -7.39
C ALA A 372 -18.79 -8.40 -7.08
N PHE A 373 -18.00 -7.50 -6.53
CA PHE A 373 -18.41 -6.11 -6.32
C PHE A 373 -18.77 -5.40 -7.61
N TYR A 374 -17.93 -5.48 -8.64
CA TYR A 374 -18.22 -4.88 -9.95
C TYR A 374 -19.46 -5.50 -10.62
N GLN A 375 -19.57 -6.83 -10.57
CA GLN A 375 -20.74 -7.52 -11.13
C GLN A 375 -22.04 -7.04 -10.46
N GLY A 376 -22.07 -6.96 -9.13
CA GLY A 376 -23.24 -6.48 -8.38
C GLY A 376 -23.62 -5.05 -8.72
N LEU A 377 -22.64 -4.16 -8.94
CA LEU A 377 -22.91 -2.78 -9.37
C LEU A 377 -23.51 -2.71 -10.78
N LEU A 378 -23.01 -3.53 -11.70
CA LEU A 378 -23.47 -3.56 -13.08
C LEU A 378 -24.87 -4.19 -13.20
N ASP A 379 -25.17 -5.21 -12.41
CA ASP A 379 -26.50 -5.84 -12.37
C ASP A 379 -27.57 -4.91 -11.80
N SER A 380 -27.20 -4.07 -10.83
CA SER A 380 -28.12 -3.06 -10.27
C SER A 380 -28.58 -2.05 -11.32
N ILE A 381 -27.70 -1.68 -12.28
CA ILE A 381 -28.06 -0.73 -13.34
C ILE A 381 -29.01 -1.37 -14.36
N LYS A 382 -28.80 -2.63 -14.72
CA LYS A 382 -29.70 -3.34 -15.66
C LYS A 382 -31.13 -3.38 -15.15
N ARG A 383 -31.30 -3.65 -13.83
CA ARG A 383 -32.64 -3.70 -13.19
C ARG A 383 -33.36 -2.35 -13.13
N ILE A 384 -32.61 -1.23 -13.17
CA ILE A 384 -33.20 0.13 -13.15
C ILE A 384 -33.60 0.57 -14.57
N GLY A 385 -33.01 -0.05 -15.60
CA GLY A 385 -33.28 0.24 -17.01
C GLY A 385 -34.35 -0.65 -17.65
N GLU A 386 -34.78 -1.70 -16.94
CA GLU A 386 -35.97 -2.53 -17.21
C GLU A 386 -37.18 -1.97 -16.48
#